data_64be83b1fc15af4754c04954a2484118
#
_entry.id   64be83b1fc15af4754c04954a2484118
#
_cell.length_a   1.000
_cell.length_b   1.000
_cell.length_c   1.000
_cell.angle_alpha   90.00
_cell.angle_beta   90.00
_cell.angle_gamma   90.00
#
_symmetry.space_group_name_H-M   'P 1'
#
loop_
_entity.id
_entity.type
_entity.pdbx_description
1 polymer ?
#
loop_
_entity_poly.entity_id
_entity_poly.type
_entity_poly.pdbx_seq_one_letter_code
_entity_poly.pdbx_strand_id
1 'polypeptide(L)'
;MWARLSQSIDNQKLDTLKDQVDEIRHLASNLGLTRLTPLATALVVRARAMPPDTAITLLRHAVVLDPENPEAWLARGTLALRRGAVGSGLASLGRGVIALFNDQRFSHFTWPSLLLALVLALLIVVVVGALLGVRHGLALLWHDLTELGAQLRLGPNAFVLNLFIVGLPLFVGGDPLWEALWVFALCWAYLTPAGKATGGVLLAFVAATPLLTEMATRSVTHPPNPILRATSALAEQRYDPQAVEDLAGLVDVFGGEADYYRLLGDAYRQHGQLDAAAWSYREGLRLSPQDGPLALSLGVVNYLDNDFNAALQAFQTARDRGTQLVVSNYNLALTLAQTYLFPESEAAMAAAKAADPALFSQLTKGRSHQLMLPSFDHADALALLGRKDPIVLLNQGLLPPPLARERSYTHPLTVGALFSLLLAVGHFLLRRHHGLATACAKCGRPFCRRCKLSTESQTYCTQCVNIFLKKDMVAIETQMAKRAQLGRRQTLLAWESRLVDVVVPGLGLATTGAVWPAVVLAPLAVLGAAIGAIWIPLLVAPALALSPVWLPALPGLALWAACLVTVQVLKRGRR
;
A
#
# COMPACT_ATOMS: atom_id res chain seq x y z
N MET A 1 -28.36 24.92 6.45
CA MET A 1 -28.34 23.76 7.37
C MET A 1 -27.08 23.70 8.22
N TRP A 2 -25.89 23.67 7.62
CA TRP A 2 -24.64 23.68 8.40
C TRP A 2 -24.55 24.79 9.45
N ALA A 3 -24.98 26.01 9.12
CA ALA A 3 -24.96 27.11 10.07
C ALA A 3 -25.81 26.83 11.33
N ARG A 4 -27.02 26.24 11.16
CA ARG A 4 -27.88 25.83 12.29
C ARG A 4 -27.24 24.74 13.11
N LEU A 5 -26.65 23.73 12.44
CA LEU A 5 -25.95 22.64 13.11
C LEU A 5 -24.73 23.16 13.90
N SER A 6 -23.91 24.03 13.30
CA SER A 6 -22.77 24.68 13.95
C SER A 6 -23.20 25.48 15.17
N GLN A 7 -24.27 26.27 15.05
CA GLN A 7 -24.82 27.06 16.15
C GLN A 7 -25.35 26.16 17.29
N SER A 8 -25.97 25.02 16.98
CA SER A 8 -26.42 24.07 18.00
C SER A 8 -25.25 23.44 18.75
N ILE A 9 -24.16 23.15 18.05
CA ILE A 9 -22.91 22.64 18.65
C ILE A 9 -22.31 23.71 19.57
N ASP A 10 -22.19 24.95 19.09
CA ASP A 10 -21.58 26.04 19.84
C ASP A 10 -22.39 26.36 21.10
N ASN A 11 -23.71 26.25 21.04
CA ASN A 11 -24.63 26.44 22.16
C ASN A 11 -24.79 25.18 23.05
N GLN A 12 -24.06 24.10 22.79
CA GLN A 12 -24.13 22.82 23.49
C GLN A 12 -25.54 22.19 23.55
N LYS A 13 -26.42 22.51 22.59
CA LYS A 13 -27.77 21.92 22.46
C LYS A 13 -27.69 20.57 21.73
N LEU A 14 -27.17 19.57 22.39
CA LEU A 14 -26.95 18.24 21.79
C LEU A 14 -28.26 17.48 21.53
N ASP A 15 -29.33 17.78 22.23
CA ASP A 15 -30.63 17.11 22.07
C ASP A 15 -31.24 17.35 20.69
N THR A 16 -31.04 18.56 20.13
CA THR A 16 -31.55 18.93 18.80
C THR A 16 -30.63 18.44 17.65
N LEU A 17 -29.42 18.00 17.98
CA LEU A 17 -28.41 17.63 16.97
C LEU A 17 -28.84 16.41 16.17
N LYS A 18 -29.48 15.43 16.81
CA LYS A 18 -29.98 14.23 16.17
C LYS A 18 -31.02 14.57 15.10
N ASP A 19 -32.01 15.37 15.45
CA ASP A 19 -33.08 15.73 14.52
C ASP A 19 -32.56 16.52 13.32
N GLN A 20 -31.59 17.42 13.56
CA GLN A 20 -30.92 18.16 12.49
C GLN A 20 -30.12 17.28 11.57
N VAL A 21 -29.40 16.28 12.11
CA VAL A 21 -28.63 15.30 11.31
C VAL A 21 -29.57 14.42 10.50
N ASP A 22 -30.70 14.01 11.09
CA ASP A 22 -31.70 13.17 10.39
C ASP A 22 -32.39 13.98 9.27
N GLU A 23 -32.69 15.28 9.49
CA GLU A 23 -33.19 16.19 8.45
C GLU A 23 -32.19 16.34 7.29
N ILE A 24 -30.92 16.57 7.60
CA ILE A 24 -29.85 16.65 6.58
C ILE A 24 -29.78 15.37 5.76
N ARG A 25 -29.83 14.22 6.42
CA ARG A 25 -29.80 12.92 5.73
C ARG A 25 -31.02 12.71 4.82
N HIS A 26 -32.18 13.10 5.28
CA HIS A 26 -33.41 13.01 4.47
C HIS A 26 -33.30 13.85 3.20
N LEU A 27 -32.83 15.10 3.29
CA LEU A 27 -32.63 15.95 2.11
C LEU A 27 -31.54 15.41 1.18
N ALA A 28 -30.44 14.91 1.75
CA ALA A 28 -29.36 14.29 0.97
C ALA A 28 -29.84 13.04 0.21
N SER A 29 -30.72 12.24 0.84
CA SER A 29 -31.25 11.02 0.21
C SER A 29 -32.08 11.32 -1.03
N ASN A 30 -32.77 12.47 -1.10
CA ASN A 30 -33.50 12.89 -2.29
C ASN A 30 -32.58 13.19 -3.49
N LEU A 31 -31.33 13.58 -3.22
CA LEU A 31 -30.27 13.76 -4.22
C LEU A 31 -29.47 12.49 -4.50
N GLY A 32 -29.82 11.38 -3.85
CA GLY A 32 -29.10 10.10 -3.98
C GLY A 32 -27.79 10.05 -3.21
N LEU A 33 -27.66 10.88 -2.15
CA LEU A 33 -26.48 10.91 -1.30
C LEU A 33 -26.72 10.09 -0.04
N THR A 34 -25.79 9.20 0.29
CA THR A 34 -25.76 8.47 1.56
C THR A 34 -24.53 8.84 2.39
N ARG A 35 -23.57 9.53 1.78
CA ARG A 35 -22.28 9.90 2.40
C ARG A 35 -22.05 11.40 2.28
N LEU A 36 -22.04 12.07 3.42
CA LEU A 36 -21.81 13.51 3.54
C LEU A 36 -20.45 13.78 4.18
N THR A 37 -19.40 13.36 3.47
CA THR A 37 -18.02 13.35 3.95
C THR A 37 -17.54 14.72 4.46
N PRO A 38 -17.76 15.87 3.79
CA PRO A 38 -17.33 17.17 4.30
C PRO A 38 -17.98 17.52 5.65
N LEU A 39 -19.26 17.19 5.84
CA LEU A 39 -19.95 17.42 7.10
C LEU A 39 -19.45 16.50 8.21
N ALA A 40 -19.22 15.22 7.89
CA ALA A 40 -18.63 14.27 8.82
C ALA A 40 -17.24 14.72 9.28
N THR A 41 -16.38 15.14 8.35
CA THR A 41 -15.05 15.67 8.65
C THR A 41 -15.12 16.96 9.48
N ALA A 42 -16.05 17.86 9.18
CA ALA A 42 -16.26 19.08 9.97
C ALA A 42 -16.65 18.76 11.42
N LEU A 43 -17.51 17.74 11.63
CA LEU A 43 -17.84 17.28 12.99
C LEU A 43 -16.63 16.68 13.70
N VAL A 44 -15.77 15.93 12.99
CA VAL A 44 -14.51 15.40 13.56
C VAL A 44 -13.60 16.53 14.01
N VAL A 45 -13.41 17.56 13.18
CA VAL A 45 -12.60 18.73 13.53
C VAL A 45 -13.16 19.44 14.76
N ARG A 46 -14.46 19.67 14.81
CA ARG A 46 -15.13 20.29 15.99
C ARG A 46 -14.98 19.42 17.24
N ALA A 47 -15.14 18.11 17.12
CA ALA A 47 -15.03 17.17 18.25
C ALA A 47 -13.65 17.23 18.93
N ARG A 48 -12.58 17.56 18.19
CA ARG A 48 -11.22 17.68 18.77
C ARG A 48 -11.08 18.81 19.79
N ALA A 49 -11.88 19.87 19.64
CA ALA A 49 -11.87 21.03 20.52
C ALA A 49 -12.88 20.95 21.69
N MET A 50 -13.71 19.89 21.74
CA MET A 50 -14.81 19.76 22.69
C MET A 50 -14.46 18.82 23.86
N PRO A 51 -15.17 18.97 25.01
CA PRO A 51 -15.07 18.02 26.12
C PRO A 51 -15.37 16.58 25.66
N PRO A 52 -14.78 15.55 26.30
CA PRO A 52 -14.88 14.16 25.84
C PRO A 52 -16.30 13.63 25.65
N ASP A 53 -17.28 14.06 26.45
CA ASP A 53 -18.68 13.60 26.35
C ASP A 53 -19.38 14.20 25.13
N THR A 54 -19.18 15.48 24.87
CA THR A 54 -19.65 16.15 23.67
C THR A 54 -18.97 15.59 22.44
N ALA A 55 -17.64 15.40 22.49
CA ALA A 55 -16.86 14.87 21.38
C ALA A 55 -17.34 13.48 20.93
N ILE A 56 -17.66 12.57 21.85
CA ILE A 56 -18.12 11.22 21.47
C ILE A 56 -19.50 11.28 20.78
N THR A 57 -20.35 12.22 21.19
CA THR A 57 -21.65 12.44 20.56
C THR A 57 -21.47 12.98 19.13
N LEU A 58 -20.61 13.99 18.92
CA LEU A 58 -20.29 14.52 17.60
C LEU A 58 -19.68 13.45 16.68
N LEU A 59 -18.74 12.64 17.20
CA LEU A 59 -18.14 11.56 16.43
C LEU A 59 -19.12 10.43 16.08
N ARG A 60 -20.14 10.20 16.92
CA ARG A 60 -21.23 9.28 16.58
C ARG A 60 -22.04 9.81 15.40
N HIS A 61 -22.40 11.08 15.39
CA HIS A 61 -23.10 11.70 14.27
C HIS A 61 -22.24 11.81 13.02
N ALA A 62 -20.93 12.05 13.15
CA ALA A 62 -20.00 11.99 12.02
C ALA A 62 -20.01 10.62 11.31
N VAL A 63 -19.99 9.53 12.08
CA VAL A 63 -20.12 8.16 11.52
C VAL A 63 -21.49 7.90 10.91
N VAL A 64 -22.55 8.54 11.41
CA VAL A 64 -23.91 8.43 10.82
C VAL A 64 -23.99 9.18 9.49
N LEU A 65 -23.33 10.33 9.37
CA LEU A 65 -23.28 11.12 8.12
C LEU A 65 -22.39 10.49 7.06
N ASP A 66 -21.32 9.82 7.44
CA ASP A 66 -20.44 9.07 6.53
C ASP A 66 -19.91 7.83 7.24
N PRO A 67 -20.57 6.66 7.04
CA PRO A 67 -20.19 5.40 7.69
C PRO A 67 -18.82 4.88 7.29
N GLU A 68 -18.27 5.33 6.17
CA GLU A 68 -16.94 4.91 5.68
C GLU A 68 -15.87 5.98 5.91
N ASN A 69 -16.17 7.04 6.65
CA ASN A 69 -15.20 8.09 6.95
C ASN A 69 -14.12 7.56 7.93
N PRO A 70 -12.85 7.39 7.48
CA PRO A 70 -11.80 6.86 8.34
C PRO A 70 -11.46 7.79 9.49
N GLU A 71 -11.51 9.11 9.29
CA GLU A 71 -11.22 10.09 10.35
C GLU A 71 -12.20 9.98 11.52
N ALA A 72 -13.50 9.81 11.22
CA ALA A 72 -14.53 9.68 12.22
C ALA A 72 -14.35 8.40 13.06
N TRP A 73 -14.06 7.27 12.42
CA TRP A 73 -13.81 6.00 13.09
C TRP A 73 -12.54 6.01 13.93
N LEU A 74 -11.43 6.55 13.39
CA LEU A 74 -10.15 6.63 14.10
C LEU A 74 -10.23 7.57 15.30
N ALA A 75 -10.86 8.75 15.15
CA ALA A 75 -11.07 9.69 16.24
C ALA A 75 -11.96 9.08 17.35
N ARG A 76 -13.05 8.39 16.96
CA ARG A 76 -13.92 7.69 17.89
C ARG A 76 -13.18 6.57 18.64
N GLY A 77 -12.36 5.79 17.92
CA GLY A 77 -11.59 4.70 18.49
C GLY A 77 -10.55 5.19 19.51
N THR A 78 -9.82 6.26 19.18
CA THR A 78 -8.83 6.86 20.10
C THR A 78 -9.48 7.44 21.35
N LEU A 79 -10.62 8.11 21.20
CA LEU A 79 -11.35 8.66 22.33
C LEU A 79 -11.93 7.56 23.24
N ALA A 80 -12.45 6.47 22.65
CA ALA A 80 -12.96 5.32 23.40
C ALA A 80 -11.84 4.64 24.22
N LEU A 81 -10.64 4.47 23.63
CA LEU A 81 -9.49 3.92 24.36
C LEU A 81 -9.05 4.81 25.54
N ARG A 82 -9.02 6.12 25.34
CA ARG A 82 -8.70 7.08 26.44
C ARG A 82 -9.68 7.01 27.60
N ARG A 83 -10.92 6.58 27.34
CA ARG A 83 -11.96 6.38 28.36
C ARG A 83 -11.96 4.97 28.98
N GLY A 84 -11.01 4.12 28.60
CA GLY A 84 -10.91 2.75 29.07
C GLY A 84 -11.87 1.77 28.38
N ALA A 85 -12.65 2.21 27.39
CA ALA A 85 -13.55 1.35 26.63
C ALA A 85 -12.79 0.58 25.52
N VAL A 86 -11.92 -0.36 25.94
CA VAL A 86 -10.94 -1.04 25.08
C VAL A 86 -11.60 -1.77 23.90
N GLY A 87 -12.65 -2.57 24.14
CA GLY A 87 -13.30 -3.36 23.09
C GLY A 87 -13.90 -2.50 21.98
N SER A 88 -14.69 -1.46 22.35
CA SER A 88 -15.29 -0.54 21.37
C SER A 88 -14.24 0.36 20.70
N GLY A 89 -13.18 0.69 21.41
CA GLY A 89 -12.05 1.44 20.90
C GLY A 89 -11.32 0.68 19.78
N LEU A 90 -10.92 -0.56 20.05
CA LEU A 90 -10.26 -1.43 19.06
C LEU A 90 -11.16 -1.73 17.85
N ALA A 91 -12.45 -2.01 18.07
CA ALA A 91 -13.40 -2.21 16.98
C ALA A 91 -13.53 -0.97 16.08
N SER A 92 -13.58 0.22 16.67
CA SER A 92 -13.65 1.48 15.91
C SER A 92 -12.34 1.75 15.15
N LEU A 93 -11.18 1.50 15.76
CA LEU A 93 -9.89 1.62 15.08
C LEU A 93 -9.78 0.64 13.91
N GLY A 94 -10.20 -0.63 14.09
CA GLY A 94 -10.21 -1.62 13.01
C GLY A 94 -11.06 -1.18 11.81
N ARG A 95 -12.28 -0.66 12.06
CA ARG A 95 -13.12 -0.08 11.00
C ARG A 95 -12.47 1.13 10.35
N GLY A 96 -11.84 2.00 11.11
CA GLY A 96 -11.12 3.16 10.59
C GLY A 96 -9.96 2.78 9.68
N VAL A 97 -9.20 1.73 10.04
CA VAL A 97 -8.12 1.20 9.19
C VAL A 97 -8.68 0.61 7.90
N ILE A 98 -9.75 -0.18 7.95
CA ILE A 98 -10.41 -0.72 6.75
C ILE A 98 -10.90 0.43 5.85
N ALA A 99 -11.53 1.45 6.44
CA ALA A 99 -12.00 2.61 5.70
C ALA A 99 -10.87 3.38 4.99
N LEU A 100 -9.66 3.44 5.57
CA LEU A 100 -8.48 4.06 4.91
C LEU A 100 -8.12 3.39 3.59
N PHE A 101 -8.33 2.08 3.46
CA PHE A 101 -8.05 1.34 2.23
C PHE A 101 -9.20 1.44 1.21
N ASN A 102 -10.42 1.61 1.69
CA ASN A 102 -11.61 1.65 0.84
C ASN A 102 -11.92 3.06 0.34
N ASP A 103 -11.64 4.10 1.12
CA ASP A 103 -11.88 5.49 0.71
C ASP A 103 -10.80 5.94 -0.28
N GLN A 104 -11.18 6.26 -1.50
CA GLN A 104 -10.27 6.64 -2.59
C GLN A 104 -9.40 7.86 -2.28
N ARG A 105 -9.87 8.80 -1.45
CA ARG A 105 -9.09 9.97 -1.03
C ARG A 105 -7.84 9.57 -0.25
N PHE A 106 -7.94 8.48 0.53
CA PHE A 106 -6.85 8.00 1.38
C PHE A 106 -6.11 6.82 0.73
N SER A 107 -6.80 5.93 0.03
CA SER A 107 -6.17 4.80 -0.65
C SER A 107 -5.12 5.24 -1.67
N HIS A 108 -5.34 6.38 -2.32
CA HIS A 108 -4.37 7.01 -3.22
C HIS A 108 -3.01 7.28 -2.56
N PHE A 109 -2.98 7.61 -1.27
CA PHE A 109 -1.74 7.80 -0.50
C PHE A 109 -1.33 6.54 0.25
N THR A 110 -2.28 5.75 0.73
CA THR A 110 -2.04 4.61 1.63
C THR A 110 -1.27 3.50 0.92
N TRP A 111 -1.70 3.08 -0.27
CA TRP A 111 -1.04 2.01 -1.02
C TRP A 111 0.40 2.34 -1.43
N PRO A 112 0.68 3.51 -2.05
CA PRO A 112 2.05 3.89 -2.38
C PRO A 112 2.95 4.02 -1.15
N SER A 113 2.40 4.54 -0.05
CA SER A 113 3.15 4.67 1.20
C SER A 113 3.48 3.30 1.82
N LEU A 114 2.57 2.33 1.76
CA LEU A 114 2.85 0.95 2.16
C LEU A 114 3.91 0.31 1.25
N LEU A 115 3.85 0.57 -0.05
CA LEU A 115 4.89 0.11 -0.99
C LEU A 115 6.26 0.71 -0.64
N LEU A 116 6.33 2.00 -0.36
CA LEU A 116 7.56 2.66 0.09
C LEU A 116 8.07 2.09 1.43
N ALA A 117 7.17 1.85 2.38
CA ALA A 117 7.53 1.22 3.65
C ALA A 117 8.08 -0.21 3.44
N LEU A 118 7.46 -0.97 2.54
CA LEU A 118 7.94 -2.32 2.17
C LEU A 118 9.32 -2.25 1.50
N VAL A 119 9.51 -1.33 0.56
CA VAL A 119 10.82 -1.13 -0.11
C VAL A 119 11.89 -0.77 0.92
N LEU A 120 11.60 0.15 1.83
CA LEU A 120 12.53 0.52 2.90
C LEU A 120 12.84 -0.66 3.84
N ALA A 121 11.81 -1.42 4.23
CA ALA A 121 11.98 -2.61 5.08
C ALA A 121 12.88 -3.64 4.42
N LEU A 122 12.65 -3.91 3.15
CA LEU A 122 13.46 -4.86 2.38
C LEU A 122 14.91 -4.35 2.21
N LEU A 123 15.10 -3.07 1.96
CA LEU A 123 16.45 -2.46 1.88
C LEU A 123 17.22 -2.62 3.20
N ILE A 124 16.59 -2.39 4.35
CA ILE A 124 17.21 -2.60 5.66
C ILE A 124 17.63 -4.06 5.83
N VAL A 125 16.74 -5.01 5.48
CA VAL A 125 17.04 -6.45 5.54
C VAL A 125 18.20 -6.81 4.62
N VAL A 126 18.23 -6.24 3.40
CA VAL A 126 19.32 -6.42 2.43
C VAL A 126 20.64 -5.93 3.01
N VAL A 127 20.68 -4.72 3.54
CA VAL A 127 21.92 -4.14 4.09
C VAL A 127 22.44 -4.98 5.25
N VAL A 128 21.59 -5.32 6.22
CA VAL A 128 22.01 -6.12 7.38
C VAL A 128 22.40 -7.55 6.94
N GLY A 129 21.67 -8.15 6.01
CA GLY A 129 21.99 -9.46 5.45
C GLY A 129 23.31 -9.47 4.66
N ALA A 130 23.57 -8.43 3.89
CA ALA A 130 24.82 -8.24 3.17
C ALA A 130 26.02 -8.07 4.14
N LEU A 131 25.87 -7.27 5.18
CA LEU A 131 26.90 -7.11 6.21
C LEU A 131 27.24 -8.43 6.90
N LEU A 132 26.23 -9.28 7.20
CA LEU A 132 26.46 -10.61 7.75
C LEU A 132 27.15 -11.53 6.74
N GLY A 133 26.75 -11.49 5.48
CA GLY A 133 27.37 -12.24 4.38
C GLY A 133 28.83 -11.84 4.18
N VAL A 134 29.11 -10.55 4.16
CA VAL A 134 30.47 -10.00 4.07
C VAL A 134 31.31 -10.45 5.27
N ARG A 135 30.80 -10.32 6.49
CA ARG A 135 31.53 -10.75 7.68
C ARG A 135 31.94 -12.22 7.65
N HIS A 136 31.06 -13.11 7.16
CA HIS A 136 31.40 -14.52 7.04
C HIS A 136 32.30 -14.83 5.85
N GLY A 137 32.15 -14.14 4.74
CA GLY A 137 32.90 -14.35 3.51
C GLY A 137 34.26 -13.66 3.47
N LEU A 138 34.40 -12.50 4.11
CA LEU A 138 35.59 -11.63 3.99
C LEU A 138 36.89 -12.33 4.43
N ALA A 139 36.85 -13.09 5.52
CA ALA A 139 38.02 -13.82 5.99
C ALA A 139 38.47 -14.92 5.00
N LEU A 140 37.52 -15.54 4.28
CA LEU A 140 37.79 -16.54 3.26
C LEU A 140 38.31 -15.88 1.99
N LEU A 141 37.69 -14.79 1.56
CA LEU A 141 38.16 -13.99 0.44
C LEU A 141 39.60 -13.49 0.67
N TRP A 142 39.87 -12.92 1.85
CA TRP A 142 41.20 -12.43 2.19
C TRP A 142 42.26 -13.52 2.16
N HIS A 143 41.92 -14.73 2.62
CA HIS A 143 42.80 -15.87 2.54
C HIS A 143 43.15 -16.23 1.07
N ASP A 144 42.12 -16.29 0.21
CA ASP A 144 42.34 -16.65 -1.19
C ASP A 144 43.09 -15.56 -1.95
N LEU A 145 42.85 -14.28 -1.64
CA LEU A 145 43.61 -13.18 -2.22
C LEU A 145 45.09 -13.19 -1.77
N THR A 146 45.36 -13.52 -0.49
CA THR A 146 46.75 -13.65 0.01
C THR A 146 47.46 -14.82 -0.64
N GLU A 147 46.77 -15.95 -0.87
CA GLU A 147 47.32 -17.11 -1.57
C GLU A 147 47.60 -16.78 -3.04
N LEU A 148 46.71 -16.02 -3.69
CA LEU A 148 46.93 -15.53 -5.06
C LEU A 148 48.17 -14.62 -5.14
N GLY A 149 48.33 -13.69 -4.18
CA GLY A 149 49.50 -12.83 -4.08
C GLY A 149 50.80 -13.60 -3.89
N ALA A 150 50.74 -14.69 -3.11
CA ALA A 150 51.90 -15.60 -2.94
C ALA A 150 52.27 -16.33 -4.25
N GLN A 151 51.26 -16.77 -5.03
CA GLN A 151 51.47 -17.40 -6.34
C GLN A 151 52.08 -16.42 -7.35
N LEU A 152 51.67 -15.15 -7.32
CA LEU A 152 52.20 -14.09 -8.17
C LEU A 152 53.55 -13.55 -7.66
N ARG A 153 54.11 -14.11 -6.59
CA ARG A 153 55.38 -13.74 -5.97
C ARG A 153 55.46 -12.23 -5.60
N LEU A 154 54.32 -11.62 -5.20
CA LEU A 154 54.23 -10.19 -4.92
C LEU A 154 54.83 -9.78 -3.57
N GLY A 155 55.19 -10.74 -2.71
CA GLY A 155 55.71 -10.43 -1.38
C GLY A 155 54.80 -9.50 -0.57
N PRO A 156 55.36 -8.42 0.06
CA PRO A 156 54.55 -7.47 0.83
C PRO A 156 53.49 -6.70 0.00
N ASN A 157 53.72 -6.57 -1.31
CA ASN A 157 52.78 -5.89 -2.21
C ASN A 157 51.43 -6.64 -2.38
N ALA A 158 51.39 -7.92 -1.99
CA ALA A 158 50.16 -8.71 -1.99
C ALA A 158 49.07 -8.07 -1.09
N PHE A 159 49.46 -7.46 0.04
CA PHE A 159 48.52 -6.75 0.91
C PHE A 159 47.91 -5.54 0.21
N VAL A 160 48.71 -4.74 -0.50
CA VAL A 160 48.24 -3.57 -1.24
C VAL A 160 47.30 -3.99 -2.36
N LEU A 161 47.64 -5.06 -3.11
CA LEU A 161 46.76 -5.62 -4.14
C LEU A 161 45.42 -6.08 -3.56
N ASN A 162 45.43 -6.76 -2.42
CA ASN A 162 44.20 -7.21 -1.75
C ASN A 162 43.33 -6.05 -1.36
N LEU A 163 43.92 -4.99 -0.77
CA LEU A 163 43.22 -3.77 -0.38
C LEU A 163 42.61 -3.08 -1.62
N PHE A 164 43.38 -3.01 -2.72
CA PHE A 164 42.91 -2.43 -3.98
C PHE A 164 41.75 -3.21 -4.58
N ILE A 165 41.83 -4.56 -4.63
CA ILE A 165 40.73 -5.40 -5.15
C ILE A 165 39.45 -5.23 -4.31
N VAL A 166 39.56 -5.22 -2.99
CA VAL A 166 38.42 -5.08 -2.10
C VAL A 166 37.84 -3.67 -2.17
N GLY A 167 38.67 -2.62 -2.19
CA GLY A 167 38.23 -1.22 -2.22
C GLY A 167 38.11 -0.61 -3.62
N LEU A 168 38.10 -1.41 -4.68
CA LEU A 168 38.11 -0.93 -6.07
C LEU A 168 37.07 0.15 -6.38
N PRO A 169 35.79 0.05 -5.98
CA PRO A 169 34.82 1.09 -6.25
C PRO A 169 35.15 2.45 -5.64
N LEU A 170 35.73 2.49 -4.45
CA LEU A 170 36.14 3.73 -3.78
C LEU A 170 37.27 4.42 -4.53
N PHE A 171 38.20 3.66 -5.11
CA PHE A 171 39.29 4.20 -5.91
C PHE A 171 38.83 4.80 -7.25
N VAL A 172 37.68 4.33 -7.78
CA VAL A 172 37.07 4.81 -9.03
C VAL A 172 36.04 5.92 -8.78
N GLY A 173 35.89 6.39 -7.54
CA GLY A 173 34.94 7.43 -7.18
C GLY A 173 33.52 6.94 -6.93
N GLY A 174 33.35 5.63 -6.64
CA GLY A 174 32.08 5.03 -6.22
C GLY A 174 31.67 5.46 -4.81
N ASP A 175 30.37 5.47 -4.56
CA ASP A 175 29.83 5.73 -3.23
C ASP A 175 29.94 4.48 -2.29
N PRO A 176 29.72 4.62 -0.98
CA PRO A 176 29.78 3.51 -0.03
C PRO A 176 28.82 2.35 -0.34
N LEU A 177 27.73 2.62 -1.06
CA LEU A 177 26.76 1.58 -1.44
C LEU A 177 27.33 0.68 -2.55
N TRP A 178 28.04 1.27 -3.51
CA TRP A 178 28.78 0.51 -4.53
C TRP A 178 29.85 -0.38 -3.90
N GLU A 179 30.58 0.14 -2.93
CA GLU A 179 31.55 -0.64 -2.16
C GLU A 179 30.90 -1.83 -1.46
N ALA A 180 29.75 -1.61 -0.79
CA ALA A 180 29.01 -2.68 -0.12
C ALA A 180 28.53 -3.78 -1.10
N LEU A 181 27.99 -3.38 -2.27
CA LEU A 181 27.58 -4.31 -3.32
C LEU A 181 28.75 -5.08 -3.91
N TRP A 182 29.87 -4.42 -4.15
CA TRP A 182 31.09 -5.03 -4.67
C TRP A 182 31.66 -6.08 -3.71
N VAL A 183 31.88 -5.72 -2.45
CA VAL A 183 32.40 -6.62 -1.42
C VAL A 183 31.46 -7.79 -1.19
N PHE A 184 30.13 -7.54 -1.20
CA PHE A 184 29.12 -8.59 -1.12
C PHE A 184 29.23 -9.55 -2.30
N ALA A 185 29.38 -9.04 -3.52
CA ALA A 185 29.54 -9.87 -4.73
C ALA A 185 30.79 -10.75 -4.66
N LEU A 186 31.93 -10.21 -4.21
CA LEU A 186 33.15 -10.98 -3.99
C LEU A 186 32.97 -12.08 -2.92
N CYS A 187 32.25 -11.78 -1.85
CA CYS A 187 31.97 -12.72 -0.76
C CYS A 187 30.90 -13.77 -1.11
N TRP A 188 30.06 -13.50 -2.11
CA TRP A 188 28.91 -14.35 -2.47
C TRP A 188 29.30 -15.80 -2.79
N ALA A 189 30.47 -16.01 -3.40
CA ALA A 189 30.99 -17.35 -3.72
C ALA A 189 31.19 -18.25 -2.49
N TYR A 190 31.47 -17.66 -1.34
CA TYR A 190 31.72 -18.35 -0.06
C TYR A 190 30.46 -18.65 0.74
N LEU A 191 29.30 -18.10 0.32
CA LEU A 191 28.03 -18.36 0.98
C LEU A 191 27.55 -19.80 0.77
N THR A 192 26.71 -20.28 1.68
CA THR A 192 25.99 -21.55 1.52
C THR A 192 25.08 -21.51 0.30
N PRO A 193 24.63 -22.64 -0.25
CA PRO A 193 23.71 -22.65 -1.39
C PRO A 193 22.44 -21.83 -1.13
N ALA A 194 21.85 -21.96 0.07
CA ALA A 194 20.71 -21.16 0.50
C ALA A 194 21.06 -19.67 0.61
N GLY A 195 22.23 -19.33 1.16
CA GLY A 195 22.75 -17.96 1.23
C GLY A 195 22.96 -17.34 -0.16
N LYS A 196 23.39 -18.12 -1.15
CA LYS A 196 23.53 -17.66 -2.55
C LYS A 196 22.20 -17.35 -3.19
N ALA A 197 21.22 -18.25 -3.03
CA ALA A 197 19.87 -18.02 -3.53
C ALA A 197 19.26 -16.76 -2.91
N THR A 198 19.34 -16.61 -1.58
CA THR A 198 18.89 -15.42 -0.87
C THR A 198 19.63 -14.16 -1.35
N GLY A 199 20.96 -14.21 -1.46
CA GLY A 199 21.77 -13.09 -1.96
C GLY A 199 21.40 -12.66 -3.38
N GLY A 200 21.11 -13.62 -4.27
CA GLY A 200 20.61 -13.33 -5.63
C GLY A 200 19.26 -12.61 -5.62
N VAL A 201 18.32 -13.06 -4.80
CA VAL A 201 17.03 -12.39 -4.61
C VAL A 201 17.22 -10.98 -4.07
N LEU A 202 18.11 -10.79 -3.09
CA LEU A 202 18.43 -9.48 -2.53
C LEU A 202 19.02 -8.52 -3.58
N LEU A 203 19.96 -8.99 -4.40
CA LEU A 203 20.53 -8.18 -5.50
C LEU A 203 19.47 -7.81 -6.55
N ALA A 204 18.60 -8.76 -6.91
CA ALA A 204 17.49 -8.50 -7.84
C ALA A 204 16.53 -7.45 -7.26
N PHE A 205 16.26 -7.50 -5.96
CA PHE A 205 15.43 -6.50 -5.29
C PHE A 205 16.10 -5.12 -5.27
N VAL A 206 17.40 -5.02 -4.98
CA VAL A 206 18.16 -3.76 -5.06
C VAL A 206 18.09 -3.18 -6.47
N ALA A 207 18.22 -4.03 -7.50
CA ALA A 207 18.07 -3.60 -8.90
C ALA A 207 16.66 -3.06 -9.22
N ALA A 208 15.62 -3.62 -8.62
CA ALA A 208 14.23 -3.20 -8.83
C ALA A 208 13.83 -1.98 -7.98
N THR A 209 14.59 -1.62 -6.94
CA THR A 209 14.27 -0.53 -6.01
C THR A 209 13.99 0.81 -6.69
N PRO A 210 14.79 1.29 -7.67
CA PRO A 210 14.52 2.56 -8.35
C PRO A 210 13.16 2.55 -9.08
N LEU A 211 12.82 1.43 -9.71
CA LEU A 211 11.53 1.27 -10.39
C LEU A 211 10.37 1.29 -9.38
N LEU A 212 10.48 0.56 -8.28
CA LEU A 212 9.44 0.49 -7.25
C LEU A 212 9.22 1.84 -6.56
N THR A 213 10.30 2.57 -6.25
CA THR A 213 10.22 3.90 -5.66
C THR A 213 9.63 4.92 -6.65
N GLU A 214 9.98 4.84 -7.92
CA GLU A 214 9.41 5.68 -8.96
C GLU A 214 7.91 5.42 -9.12
N MET A 215 7.49 4.17 -9.17
CA MET A 215 6.06 3.80 -9.23
C MET A 215 5.29 4.35 -8.03
N ALA A 216 5.81 4.16 -6.82
CA ALA A 216 5.18 4.67 -5.60
C ALA A 216 5.10 6.20 -5.60
N THR A 217 6.18 6.89 -5.95
CA THR A 217 6.22 8.36 -5.99
C THR A 217 5.23 8.91 -7.03
N ARG A 218 5.18 8.33 -8.22
CA ARG A 218 4.22 8.74 -9.26
C ARG A 218 2.78 8.54 -8.84
N SER A 219 2.49 7.42 -8.17
CA SER A 219 1.14 7.16 -7.66
C SER A 219 0.68 8.20 -6.63
N VAL A 220 1.62 8.77 -5.85
CA VAL A 220 1.32 9.84 -4.88
C VAL A 220 1.23 11.22 -5.54
N THR A 221 2.12 11.51 -6.49
CA THR A 221 2.24 12.85 -7.08
C THR A 221 1.26 13.08 -8.24
N HIS A 222 0.77 11.99 -8.85
CA HIS A 222 -0.19 12.10 -9.94
C HIS A 222 -1.60 12.24 -9.37
N PRO A 223 -2.35 13.31 -9.71
CA PRO A 223 -3.71 13.47 -9.22
C PRO A 223 -4.59 12.32 -9.75
N PRO A 224 -5.60 11.91 -8.97
CA PRO A 224 -6.55 10.90 -9.45
C PRO A 224 -7.29 11.42 -10.67
N ASN A 225 -7.52 10.54 -11.66
CA ASN A 225 -8.25 10.90 -12.89
C ASN A 225 -9.65 11.45 -12.53
N PRO A 226 -10.01 12.69 -12.97
CA PRO A 226 -11.27 13.31 -12.60
C PRO A 226 -12.50 12.51 -12.97
N ILE A 227 -12.48 11.80 -14.13
CA ILE A 227 -13.61 10.96 -14.58
C ILE A 227 -13.79 9.77 -13.61
N LEU A 228 -12.71 9.08 -13.27
CA LEU A 228 -12.77 7.94 -12.34
C LEU A 228 -13.14 8.41 -10.92
N ARG A 229 -12.64 9.57 -10.49
CA ARG A 229 -12.99 10.17 -9.21
C ARG A 229 -14.46 10.53 -9.11
N ALA A 230 -15.02 11.19 -10.14
CA ALA A 230 -16.44 11.53 -10.19
C ALA A 230 -17.31 10.28 -10.22
N THR A 231 -16.97 9.28 -11.05
CA THR A 231 -17.69 8.00 -11.10
C THR A 231 -17.70 7.28 -9.76
N SER A 232 -16.57 7.28 -9.06
CA SER A 232 -16.51 6.67 -7.72
C SER A 232 -17.33 7.42 -6.70
N ALA A 233 -17.31 8.77 -6.75
CA ALA A 233 -18.15 9.59 -5.87
C ALA A 233 -19.64 9.30 -6.11
N LEU A 234 -20.05 9.09 -7.37
CA LEU A 234 -21.41 8.67 -7.73
C LEU A 234 -21.75 7.28 -7.18
N ALA A 235 -20.89 6.28 -7.41
CA ALA A 235 -21.10 4.91 -6.96
C ALA A 235 -21.15 4.79 -5.43
N GLU A 236 -20.30 5.54 -4.73
CA GLU A 236 -20.27 5.63 -3.27
C GLU A 236 -21.38 6.53 -2.70
N GLN A 237 -22.17 7.19 -3.55
CA GLN A 237 -23.19 8.18 -3.15
C GLN A 237 -22.61 9.26 -2.21
N ARG A 238 -21.42 9.72 -2.53
CA ARG A 238 -20.59 10.63 -1.73
C ARG A 238 -20.62 12.04 -2.30
N TYR A 239 -20.80 13.04 -1.45
CA TYR A 239 -20.67 14.45 -1.81
C TYR A 239 -19.18 14.81 -1.98
N ASP A 240 -18.77 15.19 -3.20
CA ASP A 240 -17.39 15.57 -3.55
C ASP A 240 -17.37 16.78 -4.50
N PRO A 241 -17.40 18.03 -3.97
CA PRO A 241 -17.47 19.24 -4.79
C PRO A 241 -16.24 19.40 -5.71
N GLN A 242 -15.06 18.99 -5.27
CA GLN A 242 -13.86 19.08 -6.08
C GLN A 242 -13.92 18.16 -7.32
N ALA A 243 -14.58 17.01 -7.20
CA ALA A 243 -14.76 16.12 -8.34
C ALA A 243 -15.62 16.75 -9.46
N VAL A 244 -16.59 17.62 -9.07
CA VAL A 244 -17.42 18.33 -10.05
C VAL A 244 -16.62 19.41 -10.78
N GLU A 245 -15.84 20.21 -10.04
CA GLU A 245 -14.98 21.24 -10.62
C GLU A 245 -13.95 20.66 -11.57
N ASP A 246 -13.25 19.60 -11.13
CA ASP A 246 -12.25 18.90 -11.92
C ASP A 246 -12.86 18.27 -13.20
N LEU A 247 -14.09 17.70 -13.08
CA LEU A 247 -14.81 17.13 -14.20
C LEU A 247 -15.28 18.21 -15.20
N ALA A 248 -15.83 19.32 -14.71
CA ALA A 248 -16.29 20.42 -15.55
C ALA A 248 -15.14 21.03 -16.38
N GLY A 249 -13.92 21.02 -15.84
CA GLY A 249 -12.72 21.47 -16.55
C GLY A 249 -12.32 20.62 -17.76
N LEU A 250 -12.94 19.45 -17.97
CA LEU A 250 -12.62 18.54 -19.08
C LEU A 250 -13.50 18.73 -20.33
N VAL A 251 -14.32 19.79 -20.38
CA VAL A 251 -15.22 20.03 -21.51
C VAL A 251 -14.48 20.16 -22.86
N ASP A 252 -13.30 20.73 -22.90
CA ASP A 252 -12.49 20.86 -24.10
C ASP A 252 -12.05 19.51 -24.68
N VAL A 253 -11.91 18.50 -23.81
CA VAL A 253 -11.46 17.16 -24.21
C VAL A 253 -12.64 16.26 -24.54
N PHE A 254 -13.69 16.30 -23.73
CA PHE A 254 -14.81 15.36 -23.78
C PHE A 254 -16.14 15.98 -24.21
N GLY A 255 -16.20 17.27 -24.51
CA GLY A 255 -17.44 17.96 -24.88
C GLY A 255 -18.14 17.47 -26.16
N GLY A 256 -17.51 16.58 -26.93
CA GLY A 256 -18.13 15.84 -28.03
C GLY A 256 -18.79 14.52 -27.65
N GLU A 257 -18.73 14.10 -26.38
CA GLU A 257 -19.20 12.79 -25.91
C GLU A 257 -20.47 12.94 -25.05
N ALA A 258 -21.54 12.27 -25.45
CA ALA A 258 -22.81 12.29 -24.72
C ALA A 258 -22.69 11.71 -23.30
N ASP A 259 -21.90 10.64 -23.13
CA ASP A 259 -21.64 10.01 -21.82
C ASP A 259 -20.91 10.94 -20.85
N TYR A 260 -20.05 11.85 -21.36
CA TYR A 260 -19.41 12.87 -20.53
C TYR A 260 -20.44 13.80 -19.90
N TYR A 261 -21.41 14.27 -20.70
CA TYR A 261 -22.47 15.12 -20.20
C TYR A 261 -23.42 14.38 -19.25
N ARG A 262 -23.62 13.07 -19.43
CA ARG A 262 -24.35 12.25 -18.46
C ARG A 262 -23.64 12.22 -17.13
N LEU A 263 -22.33 11.94 -17.10
CA LEU A 263 -21.52 11.93 -15.89
C LEU A 263 -21.48 13.30 -15.22
N LEU A 264 -21.29 14.37 -15.99
CA LEU A 264 -21.26 15.74 -15.50
C LEU A 264 -22.61 16.16 -14.90
N GLY A 265 -23.72 15.81 -15.56
CA GLY A 265 -25.07 16.05 -15.08
C GLY A 265 -25.37 15.28 -13.78
N ASP A 266 -24.96 14.01 -13.68
CA ASP A 266 -25.11 13.23 -12.46
C ASP A 266 -24.30 13.83 -11.30
N ALA A 267 -23.09 14.34 -11.56
CA ALA A 267 -22.26 15.02 -10.58
C ALA A 267 -22.92 16.34 -10.10
N TYR A 268 -23.43 17.16 -11.00
CA TYR A 268 -24.17 18.38 -10.64
C TYR A 268 -25.44 18.06 -9.83
N ARG A 269 -26.20 17.04 -10.23
CA ARG A 269 -27.41 16.60 -9.52
C ARG A 269 -27.08 16.22 -8.06
N GLN A 270 -26.03 15.43 -7.84
CA GLN A 270 -25.59 15.08 -6.48
C GLN A 270 -25.25 16.30 -5.63
N HIS A 271 -24.84 17.40 -6.24
CA HIS A 271 -24.52 18.65 -5.57
C HIS A 271 -25.72 19.59 -5.42
N GLY A 272 -26.93 19.15 -5.84
CA GLY A 272 -28.13 19.95 -5.80
C GLY A 272 -28.17 21.09 -6.82
N GLN A 273 -27.25 21.10 -7.79
CA GLN A 273 -27.20 22.08 -8.88
C GLN A 273 -28.08 21.59 -10.04
N LEU A 274 -29.41 21.63 -9.80
CA LEU A 274 -30.37 21.00 -10.72
C LEU A 274 -30.39 21.66 -12.09
N ASP A 275 -30.26 22.99 -12.17
CA ASP A 275 -30.19 23.71 -13.45
C ASP A 275 -28.99 23.30 -14.29
N ALA A 276 -27.81 23.20 -13.68
CA ALA A 276 -26.58 22.77 -14.35
C ALA A 276 -26.66 21.29 -14.78
N ALA A 277 -27.28 20.45 -13.96
CA ALA A 277 -27.55 19.06 -14.31
C ALA A 277 -28.48 18.93 -15.51
N ALA A 278 -29.61 19.66 -15.50
CA ALA A 278 -30.56 19.68 -16.61
C ALA A 278 -29.91 20.18 -17.92
N TRP A 279 -29.11 21.24 -17.83
CA TRP A 279 -28.34 21.72 -18.97
C TRP A 279 -27.41 20.65 -19.51
N SER A 280 -26.63 19.99 -18.66
CA SER A 280 -25.70 18.93 -19.08
C SER A 280 -26.43 17.79 -19.78
N TYR A 281 -27.55 17.30 -19.24
CA TYR A 281 -28.31 16.24 -19.89
C TYR A 281 -28.92 16.66 -21.23
N ARG A 282 -29.38 17.93 -21.37
CA ARG A 282 -29.87 18.45 -22.65
C ARG A 282 -28.74 18.53 -23.69
N GLU A 283 -27.54 18.94 -23.30
CA GLU A 283 -26.37 18.93 -24.21
C GLU A 283 -26.01 17.49 -24.63
N GLY A 284 -26.03 16.54 -23.69
CA GLY A 284 -25.84 15.13 -24.01
C GLY A 284 -26.92 14.61 -25.01
N LEU A 285 -28.18 14.95 -24.80
CA LEU A 285 -29.28 14.60 -25.72
C LEU A 285 -29.16 15.31 -27.09
N ARG A 286 -28.57 16.51 -27.16
CA ARG A 286 -28.27 17.17 -28.42
C ARG A 286 -27.24 16.39 -29.24
N LEU A 287 -26.25 15.80 -28.59
CA LEU A 287 -25.23 14.97 -29.22
C LEU A 287 -25.79 13.56 -29.57
N SER A 288 -26.60 13.00 -28.70
CA SER A 288 -27.21 11.68 -28.87
C SER A 288 -28.73 11.73 -28.60
N PRO A 289 -29.55 12.13 -29.58
CA PRO A 289 -31.00 12.32 -29.36
C PRO A 289 -31.75 11.03 -28.99
N GLN A 290 -31.19 9.86 -29.24
CA GLN A 290 -31.78 8.57 -28.92
C GLN A 290 -31.24 7.96 -27.61
N ASP A 291 -30.45 8.67 -26.84
CA ASP A 291 -29.88 8.17 -25.60
C ASP A 291 -30.96 8.11 -24.50
N GLY A 292 -31.39 6.90 -24.17
CA GLY A 292 -32.41 6.66 -23.16
C GLY A 292 -31.93 6.92 -21.71
N PRO A 293 -30.73 6.53 -21.33
CA PRO A 293 -30.13 6.89 -20.06
C PRO A 293 -30.11 8.39 -19.77
N LEU A 294 -29.75 9.23 -20.74
CA LEU A 294 -29.80 10.69 -20.61
C LEU A 294 -31.24 11.21 -20.41
N ALA A 295 -32.20 10.65 -21.16
CA ALA A 295 -33.62 11.01 -20.97
C ALA A 295 -34.11 10.63 -19.57
N LEU A 296 -33.72 9.46 -19.06
CA LEU A 296 -34.04 9.01 -17.71
C LEU A 296 -33.46 9.95 -16.65
N SER A 297 -32.17 10.33 -16.79
CA SER A 297 -31.50 11.27 -15.89
C SER A 297 -32.14 12.66 -15.91
N LEU A 298 -32.51 13.16 -17.09
CA LEU A 298 -33.24 14.44 -17.22
C LEU A 298 -34.61 14.39 -16.51
N GLY A 299 -35.34 13.26 -16.64
CA GLY A 299 -36.59 13.04 -15.93
C GLY A 299 -36.44 13.14 -14.41
N VAL A 300 -35.37 12.56 -13.87
CA VAL A 300 -35.05 12.65 -12.43
C VAL A 300 -34.84 14.10 -11.99
N VAL A 301 -34.09 14.88 -12.75
CA VAL A 301 -33.82 16.29 -12.39
C VAL A 301 -35.09 17.13 -12.49
N ASN A 302 -35.90 16.97 -13.56
CA ASN A 302 -37.18 17.69 -13.68
C ASN A 302 -38.13 17.35 -12.53
N TYR A 303 -38.16 16.06 -12.09
CA TYR A 303 -38.96 15.69 -10.91
C TYR A 303 -38.45 16.36 -9.63
N LEU A 304 -37.14 16.41 -9.42
CA LEU A 304 -36.53 17.07 -8.24
C LEU A 304 -36.77 18.60 -8.23
N ASP A 305 -36.90 19.19 -9.41
CA ASP A 305 -37.25 20.61 -9.60
C ASP A 305 -38.76 20.88 -9.55
N ASN A 306 -39.58 19.85 -9.31
CA ASN A 306 -41.03 19.86 -9.29
C ASN A 306 -41.71 20.15 -10.64
N ASP A 307 -40.96 20.09 -11.75
CA ASP A 307 -41.55 20.08 -13.10
C ASP A 307 -42.00 18.66 -13.48
N PHE A 308 -43.13 18.24 -12.89
CA PHE A 308 -43.66 16.90 -13.10
C PHE A 308 -44.08 16.63 -14.55
N ASN A 309 -44.52 17.66 -15.30
CA ASN A 309 -44.90 17.50 -16.70
C ASN A 309 -43.68 17.18 -17.58
N ALA A 310 -42.59 17.92 -17.43
CA ALA A 310 -41.35 17.63 -18.13
C ALA A 310 -40.74 16.27 -17.68
N ALA A 311 -40.88 15.92 -16.39
CA ALA A 311 -40.45 14.64 -15.88
C ALA A 311 -41.20 13.47 -16.50
N LEU A 312 -42.54 13.56 -16.63
CA LEU A 312 -43.37 12.55 -17.29
C LEU A 312 -42.92 12.31 -18.74
N GLN A 313 -42.72 13.37 -19.52
CA GLN A 313 -42.26 13.26 -20.91
C GLN A 313 -40.89 12.58 -21.00
N ALA A 314 -39.97 12.95 -20.12
CA ALA A 314 -38.61 12.38 -20.11
C ALA A 314 -38.63 10.89 -19.71
N PHE A 315 -39.40 10.50 -18.70
CA PHE A 315 -39.52 9.10 -18.28
C PHE A 315 -40.26 8.24 -19.31
N GLN A 316 -41.29 8.78 -19.97
CA GLN A 316 -41.97 8.10 -21.11
C GLN A 316 -40.98 7.86 -22.25
N THR A 317 -40.20 8.88 -22.60
CA THR A 317 -39.16 8.78 -23.62
C THR A 317 -38.13 7.70 -23.27
N ALA A 318 -37.64 7.64 -22.04
CA ALA A 318 -36.70 6.63 -21.56
C ALA A 318 -37.31 5.20 -21.64
N ARG A 319 -38.56 5.05 -21.20
CA ARG A 319 -39.30 3.78 -21.28
C ARG A 319 -39.45 3.33 -22.72
N ASP A 320 -39.91 4.22 -23.61
CA ASP A 320 -40.20 3.89 -25.02
C ASP A 320 -38.94 3.49 -25.80
N ARG A 321 -37.76 3.92 -25.31
CA ARG A 321 -36.42 3.48 -25.77
C ARG A 321 -35.94 2.19 -25.12
N GLY A 322 -36.73 1.57 -24.24
CA GLY A 322 -36.38 0.34 -23.55
C GLY A 322 -35.32 0.46 -22.46
N THR A 323 -35.05 1.69 -22.00
CA THR A 323 -33.96 1.96 -21.07
C THR A 323 -34.38 1.63 -19.65
N GLN A 324 -33.61 0.75 -18.98
CA GLN A 324 -33.78 0.42 -17.56
C GLN A 324 -35.25 0.34 -17.14
N LEU A 325 -36.02 -0.54 -17.79
CA LEU A 325 -37.48 -0.56 -17.74
C LEU A 325 -38.07 -0.56 -16.31
N VAL A 326 -37.41 -1.23 -15.36
CA VAL A 326 -37.82 -1.21 -13.94
C VAL A 326 -37.76 0.20 -13.41
N VAL A 327 -36.62 0.90 -13.60
CA VAL A 327 -36.37 2.25 -13.09
C VAL A 327 -37.26 3.27 -13.78
N SER A 328 -37.35 3.22 -15.11
CA SER A 328 -38.16 4.15 -15.91
C SER A 328 -39.64 4.06 -15.56
N ASN A 329 -40.21 2.85 -15.50
CA ASN A 329 -41.64 2.67 -15.16
C ASN A 329 -41.91 3.01 -13.67
N TYR A 330 -40.97 2.70 -12.75
CA TYR A 330 -41.14 3.05 -11.35
C TYR A 330 -41.14 4.57 -11.15
N ASN A 331 -40.18 5.29 -11.74
CA ASN A 331 -40.12 6.75 -11.65
C ASN A 331 -41.33 7.41 -12.34
N LEU A 332 -41.77 6.85 -13.47
CA LEU A 332 -42.99 7.26 -14.14
C LEU A 332 -44.20 7.11 -13.20
N ALA A 333 -44.32 5.98 -12.50
CA ALA A 333 -45.41 5.72 -11.58
C ALA A 333 -45.40 6.74 -10.41
N LEU A 334 -44.25 7.02 -9.82
CA LEU A 334 -44.15 8.03 -8.78
C LEU A 334 -44.55 9.43 -9.28
N THR A 335 -44.14 9.78 -10.50
CA THR A 335 -44.46 11.10 -11.09
C THR A 335 -45.96 11.23 -11.39
N LEU A 336 -46.57 10.14 -11.92
CA LEU A 336 -48.03 10.10 -12.14
C LEU A 336 -48.80 10.22 -10.82
N ALA A 337 -48.32 9.62 -9.73
CA ALA A 337 -48.96 9.79 -8.44
C ALA A 337 -48.88 11.23 -7.94
N GLN A 338 -47.78 11.97 -8.20
CA GLN A 338 -47.65 13.40 -7.85
C GLN A 338 -48.59 14.29 -8.66
N THR A 339 -49.00 13.86 -9.87
CA THR A 339 -49.97 14.57 -10.70
C THR A 339 -51.40 14.05 -10.51
N TYR A 340 -51.64 13.26 -9.45
CA TYR A 340 -52.94 12.67 -9.09
C TYR A 340 -53.54 11.70 -10.15
N LEU A 341 -52.73 11.20 -11.07
CA LEU A 341 -53.12 10.19 -12.09
C LEU A 341 -52.89 8.78 -11.51
N PHE A 342 -53.71 8.42 -10.51
CA PHE A 342 -53.51 7.18 -9.74
C PHE A 342 -53.68 5.89 -10.57
N PRO A 343 -54.72 5.75 -11.47
CA PRO A 343 -54.85 4.54 -12.28
C PRO A 343 -53.62 4.29 -13.19
N GLU A 344 -53.10 5.33 -13.81
CA GLU A 344 -51.94 5.30 -14.66
C GLU A 344 -50.67 5.00 -13.86
N SER A 345 -50.57 5.53 -12.63
CA SER A 345 -49.51 5.22 -11.70
C SER A 345 -49.48 3.75 -11.32
N GLU A 346 -50.62 3.15 -10.99
CA GLU A 346 -50.72 1.72 -10.68
C GLU A 346 -50.31 0.86 -11.87
N ALA A 347 -50.76 1.22 -13.06
CA ALA A 347 -50.38 0.52 -14.29
C ALA A 347 -48.87 0.58 -14.56
N ALA A 348 -48.23 1.74 -14.37
CA ALA A 348 -46.81 1.91 -14.53
C ALA A 348 -46.04 1.14 -13.45
N MET A 349 -46.53 1.11 -12.20
CA MET A 349 -45.92 0.34 -11.09
C MET A 349 -45.99 -1.17 -11.37
N ALA A 350 -47.13 -1.65 -11.92
CA ALA A 350 -47.27 -3.05 -12.34
C ALA A 350 -46.31 -3.38 -13.50
N ALA A 351 -46.14 -2.48 -14.45
CA ALA A 351 -45.18 -2.63 -15.55
C ALA A 351 -43.73 -2.67 -15.05
N ALA A 352 -43.35 -1.84 -14.07
CA ALA A 352 -42.02 -1.89 -13.45
C ALA A 352 -41.78 -3.27 -12.81
N LYS A 353 -42.73 -3.77 -12.03
CA LYS A 353 -42.65 -5.09 -11.40
C LYS A 353 -42.60 -6.24 -12.40
N ALA A 354 -43.37 -6.13 -13.52
CA ALA A 354 -43.40 -7.15 -14.56
C ALA A 354 -42.12 -7.20 -15.39
N ALA A 355 -41.40 -6.08 -15.54
CA ALA A 355 -40.16 -6.00 -16.29
C ALA A 355 -39.06 -6.87 -15.69
N ASP A 356 -38.86 -6.80 -14.37
CA ASP A 356 -37.98 -7.68 -13.59
C ASP A 356 -38.39 -7.68 -12.10
N PRO A 357 -39.11 -8.72 -11.65
CA PRO A 357 -39.61 -8.80 -10.28
C PRO A 357 -38.51 -8.87 -9.22
N ALA A 358 -37.37 -9.49 -9.53
CA ALA A 358 -36.24 -9.64 -8.60
C ALA A 358 -35.53 -8.30 -8.40
N LEU A 359 -35.18 -7.62 -9.50
CA LEU A 359 -34.57 -6.30 -9.48
C LEU A 359 -35.50 -5.28 -8.83
N PHE A 360 -36.79 -5.30 -9.18
CA PHE A 360 -37.81 -4.43 -8.55
C PHE A 360 -37.83 -4.60 -7.03
N SER A 361 -37.90 -5.85 -6.54
CA SER A 361 -37.89 -6.14 -5.11
C SER A 361 -36.59 -5.67 -4.43
N GLN A 362 -35.45 -5.84 -5.10
CA GLN A 362 -34.15 -5.39 -4.58
C GLN A 362 -34.09 -3.85 -4.48
N LEU A 363 -34.50 -3.14 -5.54
CA LEU A 363 -34.42 -1.69 -5.61
C LEU A 363 -35.43 -0.97 -4.71
N THR A 364 -36.60 -1.57 -4.48
CA THR A 364 -37.66 -0.99 -3.62
C THR A 364 -37.48 -1.30 -2.14
N LYS A 365 -36.60 -2.24 -1.79
CA LYS A 365 -36.37 -2.62 -0.39
C LYS A 365 -35.89 -1.43 0.45
N GLY A 366 -36.75 -0.95 1.35
CA GLY A 366 -36.46 0.17 2.24
C GLY A 366 -36.49 1.56 1.58
N ARG A 367 -36.99 1.68 0.34
CA ARG A 367 -37.05 2.93 -0.45
C ARG A 367 -38.45 3.24 -0.97
N SER A 368 -39.49 3.07 -0.14
CA SER A 368 -40.82 3.47 -0.55
C SER A 368 -40.87 4.98 -0.86
N HIS A 369 -41.46 5.31 -2.02
CA HIS A 369 -41.68 6.70 -2.48
C HIS A 369 -40.43 7.54 -2.82
N GLN A 370 -39.24 6.93 -2.97
CA GLN A 370 -38.04 7.63 -3.43
C GLN A 370 -37.76 7.28 -4.91
N LEU A 371 -37.35 8.29 -5.70
CA LEU A 371 -36.90 8.06 -7.07
C LEU A 371 -35.76 7.04 -7.13
N MET A 372 -35.82 6.20 -8.14
CA MET A 372 -34.68 5.35 -8.51
C MET A 372 -33.78 6.14 -9.45
N LEU A 373 -32.48 6.16 -9.13
CA LEU A 373 -31.49 6.88 -9.92
C LEU A 373 -30.89 5.95 -10.97
N PRO A 374 -30.69 6.45 -12.22
CA PRO A 374 -29.93 5.71 -13.21
C PRO A 374 -28.48 5.51 -12.72
N SER A 375 -27.87 4.41 -13.13
CA SER A 375 -26.48 4.11 -12.77
C SER A 375 -25.53 4.54 -13.89
N PHE A 376 -24.46 5.24 -13.51
CA PHE A 376 -23.27 5.43 -14.32
C PHE A 376 -22.15 4.67 -13.61
N ASP A 377 -21.63 3.63 -14.23
CA ASP A 377 -20.69 2.73 -13.58
C ASP A 377 -19.24 2.93 -14.03
N HIS A 378 -18.35 2.14 -13.45
CA HIS A 378 -16.92 2.20 -13.77
C HIS A 378 -16.63 1.72 -15.21
N ALA A 379 -17.44 0.83 -15.76
CA ALA A 379 -17.30 0.38 -17.13
C ALA A 379 -17.65 1.49 -18.13
N ASP A 380 -18.70 2.29 -17.84
CA ASP A 380 -19.04 3.50 -18.60
C ASP A 380 -17.89 4.50 -18.62
N ALA A 381 -17.25 4.72 -17.45
CA ALA A 381 -16.12 5.62 -17.33
C ALA A 381 -14.90 5.16 -18.14
N LEU A 382 -14.58 3.87 -18.06
CA LEU A 382 -13.49 3.29 -18.86
C LEU A 382 -13.79 3.33 -20.36
N ALA A 383 -15.03 3.10 -20.76
CA ALA A 383 -15.46 3.21 -22.16
C ALA A 383 -15.32 4.67 -22.67
N LEU A 384 -15.70 5.65 -21.84
CA LEU A 384 -15.53 7.08 -22.16
C LEU A 384 -14.05 7.43 -22.35
N LEU A 385 -13.18 7.01 -21.42
CA LEU A 385 -11.73 7.22 -21.53
C LEU A 385 -11.14 6.53 -22.77
N GLY A 386 -11.59 5.30 -23.05
CA GLY A 386 -11.11 4.50 -24.20
C GLY A 386 -11.46 5.08 -25.58
N ARG A 387 -12.35 6.05 -25.67
CA ARG A 387 -12.69 6.75 -26.94
C ARG A 387 -11.65 7.84 -27.32
N LYS A 388 -10.78 8.21 -26.40
CA LYS A 388 -9.77 9.26 -26.64
C LYS A 388 -8.40 8.64 -26.85
N ASP A 389 -7.61 9.31 -27.70
CA ASP A 389 -6.22 8.94 -27.93
C ASP A 389 -5.42 8.99 -26.60
N PRO A 390 -4.70 7.93 -26.25
CA PRO A 390 -3.85 7.91 -25.06
C PRO A 390 -2.87 9.07 -24.95
N ILE A 391 -2.38 9.61 -26.08
CA ILE A 391 -1.48 10.78 -26.11
C ILE A 391 -2.22 12.04 -25.63
N VAL A 392 -3.49 12.21 -26.03
CA VAL A 392 -4.31 13.33 -25.58
C VAL A 392 -4.55 13.24 -24.08
N LEU A 393 -4.91 12.05 -23.59
CA LEU A 393 -5.14 11.81 -22.17
C LEU A 393 -3.86 12.04 -21.34
N LEU A 394 -2.70 11.65 -21.87
CA LEU A 394 -1.41 11.86 -21.24
C LEU A 394 -1.06 13.35 -21.15
N ASN A 395 -1.24 14.10 -22.24
CA ASN A 395 -0.95 15.53 -22.30
C ASN A 395 -1.84 16.36 -21.39
N GLN A 396 -3.06 15.89 -21.15
CA GLN A 396 -4.02 16.49 -20.21
C GLN A 396 -3.83 16.02 -18.76
N GLY A 397 -2.82 15.20 -18.49
CA GLY A 397 -2.59 14.68 -17.14
C GLY A 397 -3.64 13.68 -16.64
N LEU A 398 -4.46 13.12 -17.55
CA LEU A 398 -5.50 12.15 -17.22
C LEU A 398 -4.97 10.70 -17.12
N LEU A 399 -3.77 10.47 -17.65
CA LEU A 399 -3.01 9.24 -17.46
C LEU A 399 -1.68 9.56 -16.80
N PRO A 400 -1.19 8.69 -15.92
CA PRO A 400 0.16 8.86 -15.38
C PRO A 400 1.17 8.78 -16.53
N PRO A 401 2.17 9.65 -16.56
CA PRO A 401 3.21 9.60 -17.57
C PRO A 401 3.86 8.20 -17.55
N PRO A 402 4.19 7.62 -18.72
CA PRO A 402 4.83 6.33 -18.79
C PRO A 402 6.10 6.36 -17.94
N LEU A 403 6.41 5.24 -17.28
CA LEU A 403 7.66 5.11 -16.53
C LEU A 403 8.80 5.56 -17.42
N ALA A 404 9.57 6.54 -16.97
CA ALA A 404 10.69 7.08 -17.75
C ALA A 404 11.73 5.96 -17.92
N ARG A 405 11.59 5.25 -19.03
CA ARG A 405 12.30 4.00 -19.32
C ARG A 405 13.81 4.17 -19.21
N GLU A 406 14.31 5.35 -19.57
CA GLU A 406 15.74 5.64 -19.56
C GLU A 406 16.35 5.80 -18.16
N ARG A 407 15.64 6.46 -17.21
CA ARG A 407 16.19 6.72 -15.87
C ARG A 407 16.19 5.51 -14.95
N SER A 408 15.22 4.59 -15.10
CA SER A 408 15.08 3.46 -14.19
C SER A 408 16.13 2.36 -14.45
N TYR A 409 16.47 2.11 -15.72
CA TYR A 409 17.46 1.08 -16.10
C TYR A 409 18.90 1.55 -16.02
N THR A 410 19.14 2.85 -16.17
CA THR A 410 20.48 3.47 -16.05
C THR A 410 20.77 3.96 -14.65
N HIS A 411 19.85 3.76 -13.71
CA HIS A 411 20.07 4.18 -12.33
C HIS A 411 21.29 3.46 -11.73
N PRO A 412 22.21 4.13 -11.06
CA PRO A 412 23.44 3.54 -10.53
C PRO A 412 23.22 2.27 -9.69
N LEU A 413 22.15 2.23 -8.88
CA LEU A 413 21.78 1.05 -8.09
C LEU A 413 21.43 -0.16 -8.95
N THR A 414 20.67 0.04 -10.03
CA THR A 414 20.29 -1.04 -10.95
C THR A 414 21.51 -1.59 -11.66
N VAL A 415 22.34 -0.69 -12.22
CA VAL A 415 23.59 -1.07 -12.91
C VAL A 415 24.55 -1.76 -11.94
N GLY A 416 24.72 -1.21 -10.73
CA GLY A 416 25.61 -1.78 -9.72
C GLY A 416 25.15 -3.15 -9.23
N ALA A 417 23.86 -3.35 -9.00
CA ALA A 417 23.31 -4.64 -8.58
C ALA A 417 23.44 -5.70 -9.69
N LEU A 418 23.17 -5.35 -10.95
CA LEU A 418 23.33 -6.25 -12.09
C LEU A 418 24.81 -6.61 -12.31
N PHE A 419 25.71 -5.64 -12.24
CA PHE A 419 27.13 -5.87 -12.33
C PHE A 419 27.64 -6.76 -11.19
N SER A 420 27.18 -6.53 -9.96
CA SER A 420 27.49 -7.37 -8.79
C SER A 420 26.98 -8.81 -8.96
N LEU A 421 25.80 -8.99 -9.55
CA LEU A 421 25.26 -10.31 -9.87
C LEU A 421 26.12 -11.04 -10.91
N LEU A 422 26.53 -10.36 -11.98
CA LEU A 422 27.42 -10.92 -13.01
C LEU A 422 28.76 -11.32 -12.43
N LEU A 423 29.36 -10.49 -11.57
CA LEU A 423 30.60 -10.82 -10.86
C LEU A 423 30.43 -12.02 -9.94
N ALA A 424 29.32 -12.07 -9.17
CA ALA A 424 29.03 -13.19 -8.29
C ALA A 424 28.91 -14.52 -9.06
N VAL A 425 28.23 -14.50 -10.20
CA VAL A 425 28.11 -15.65 -11.11
C VAL A 425 29.46 -16.00 -11.71
N GLY A 426 30.19 -15.02 -12.23
CA GLY A 426 31.55 -15.24 -12.80
C GLY A 426 32.50 -15.83 -11.77
N HIS A 427 32.55 -15.30 -10.57
CA HIS A 427 33.38 -15.83 -9.47
C HIS A 427 32.93 -17.25 -9.06
N PHE A 428 31.63 -17.54 -9.07
CA PHE A 428 31.14 -18.90 -8.81
C PHE A 428 31.55 -19.92 -9.88
N LEU A 429 31.51 -19.52 -11.16
CA LEU A 429 31.95 -20.40 -12.26
C LEU A 429 33.46 -20.64 -12.20
N LEU A 430 34.27 -19.63 -11.96
CA LEU A 430 35.71 -19.76 -11.77
C LEU A 430 36.07 -20.63 -10.57
N ARG A 431 35.24 -20.63 -9.53
CA ARG A 431 35.41 -21.49 -8.36
C ARG A 431 35.44 -22.99 -8.69
N ARG A 432 34.66 -23.44 -9.66
CA ARG A 432 34.62 -24.86 -10.07
C ARG A 432 36.00 -25.39 -10.48
N HIS A 433 36.84 -24.49 -10.96
CA HIS A 433 38.18 -24.88 -11.48
C HIS A 433 39.30 -24.77 -10.43
N HIS A 434 39.20 -23.88 -9.42
CA HIS A 434 40.37 -23.54 -8.58
C HIS A 434 40.25 -23.87 -7.07
N GLY A 435 39.13 -24.36 -6.58
CA GLY A 435 38.96 -24.79 -5.17
C GLY A 435 39.21 -23.69 -4.15
N LEU A 436 38.19 -22.88 -3.84
CA LEU A 436 38.27 -21.77 -2.91
C LEU A 436 38.43 -22.23 -1.46
N ALA A 437 38.89 -21.30 -0.60
CA ALA A 437 38.97 -21.48 0.85
C ALA A 437 37.62 -21.84 1.47
N THR A 438 37.70 -22.68 2.49
CA THR A 438 36.55 -23.06 3.32
C THR A 438 36.83 -22.75 4.78
N ALA A 439 35.79 -22.49 5.56
CA ALA A 439 35.93 -22.30 6.99
C ALA A 439 35.95 -23.64 7.71
N CYS A 440 36.91 -23.82 8.62
CA CYS A 440 36.94 -24.99 9.48
C CYS A 440 35.66 -25.10 10.31
N ALA A 441 34.95 -26.22 10.24
CA ALA A 441 33.69 -26.45 10.95
C ALA A 441 33.80 -26.27 12.47
N LYS A 442 34.98 -26.53 13.08
CA LYS A 442 35.21 -26.31 14.52
C LYS A 442 35.66 -24.91 14.86
N CYS A 443 36.80 -24.46 14.30
CA CYS A 443 37.40 -23.18 14.76
C CYS A 443 37.12 -21.99 13.82
N GLY A 444 36.54 -22.22 12.62
CA GLY A 444 36.23 -21.21 11.61
C GLY A 444 37.44 -20.60 10.90
N ARG A 445 38.62 -21.08 11.16
CA ARG A 445 39.82 -20.62 10.44
C ARG A 445 39.68 -20.91 8.95
N PRO A 446 39.96 -19.94 8.07
CA PRO A 446 39.99 -20.23 6.62
C PRO A 446 41.13 -21.18 6.30
N PHE A 447 40.86 -22.11 5.37
CA PHE A 447 41.87 -23.00 4.80
C PHE A 447 41.48 -23.43 3.39
N CYS A 448 42.45 -23.67 2.52
CA CYS A 448 42.27 -24.15 1.18
C CYS A 448 42.94 -25.52 0.99
N ARG A 449 42.78 -26.14 -0.18
CA ARG A 449 43.40 -27.42 -0.51
C ARG A 449 44.94 -27.37 -0.45
N ARG A 450 45.55 -26.21 -0.73
CA ARG A 450 47.01 -26.00 -0.71
C ARG A 450 47.58 -25.83 0.69
N CYS A 451 46.84 -25.12 1.57
CA CYS A 451 47.25 -24.98 2.97
C CYS A 451 47.07 -26.25 3.79
N LYS A 452 46.42 -27.26 3.24
CA LYS A 452 46.04 -28.47 3.93
C LYS A 452 47.14 -29.50 3.83
N LEU A 453 47.81 -29.76 4.95
CA LEU A 453 48.89 -30.76 5.05
C LEU A 453 48.40 -32.19 5.27
N SER A 454 47.12 -32.38 5.63
CA SER A 454 46.52 -33.70 5.87
C SER A 454 45.29 -33.95 5.00
N THR A 455 45.21 -35.15 4.41
CA THR A 455 44.10 -35.61 3.57
C THR A 455 42.92 -36.15 4.39
N GLU A 456 43.04 -36.24 5.71
CA GLU A 456 42.12 -36.96 6.61
C GLU A 456 40.75 -36.31 6.83
N SER A 457 40.59 -35.04 6.56
CA SER A 457 39.31 -34.37 6.69
C SER A 457 39.15 -33.24 5.66
N GLN A 458 37.98 -33.14 5.03
CA GLN A 458 37.65 -32.01 4.15
C GLN A 458 37.03 -30.84 4.88
N THR A 459 36.59 -31.01 6.15
CA THR A 459 35.81 -30.04 6.93
C THR A 459 36.62 -29.39 8.05
N TYR A 460 37.78 -29.94 8.43
CA TYR A 460 38.61 -29.43 9.51
C TYR A 460 39.97 -28.94 9.02
N CYS A 461 40.47 -27.84 9.59
CA CYS A 461 41.82 -27.37 9.34
C CYS A 461 42.85 -28.32 10.01
N THR A 462 44.12 -28.32 9.54
CA THR A 462 45.18 -29.16 10.04
C THR A 462 45.35 -29.11 11.56
N GLN A 463 45.25 -27.95 12.17
CA GLN A 463 45.32 -27.80 13.65
C GLN A 463 44.18 -28.55 14.36
N CYS A 464 42.94 -28.43 13.86
CA CYS A 464 41.80 -29.11 14.45
C CYS A 464 41.85 -30.62 14.24
N VAL A 465 42.38 -31.08 13.10
CA VAL A 465 42.66 -32.52 12.84
C VAL A 465 43.62 -33.04 13.87
N ASN A 466 44.79 -32.42 14.05
CA ASN A 466 45.82 -32.85 14.99
C ASN A 466 45.33 -32.84 16.45
N ILE A 467 44.63 -31.80 16.87
CA ILE A 467 44.19 -31.64 18.26
C ILE A 467 42.99 -32.53 18.62
N PHE A 468 42.06 -32.76 17.71
CA PHE A 468 40.79 -33.41 18.04
C PHE A 468 40.63 -34.80 17.42
N LEU A 469 41.29 -35.10 16.29
CA LEU A 469 41.17 -36.39 15.64
C LEU A 469 42.37 -37.30 15.93
N LYS A 470 43.62 -36.80 15.85
CA LYS A 470 44.82 -37.60 16.07
C LYS A 470 45.21 -37.77 17.54
N LYS A 471 44.89 -36.86 18.41
CA LYS A 471 45.05 -36.79 19.88
C LYS A 471 46.46 -37.09 20.46
N ASP A 472 47.28 -37.84 19.74
CA ASP A 472 48.43 -38.59 20.30
C ASP A 472 49.74 -37.82 20.43
N MET A 473 49.81 -36.52 20.04
CA MET A 473 51.08 -35.78 20.04
C MET A 473 50.90 -34.30 20.44
N VAL A 474 49.80 -33.92 21.10
CA VAL A 474 49.56 -32.51 21.42
C VAL A 474 49.49 -32.32 22.93
N ALA A 475 50.33 -31.42 23.47
CA ALA A 475 50.36 -31.07 24.90
C ALA A 475 48.96 -30.68 25.40
N ILE A 476 48.59 -31.12 26.59
CA ILE A 476 47.28 -30.91 27.22
C ILE A 476 46.95 -29.40 27.29
N GLU A 477 47.95 -28.57 27.57
CA GLU A 477 47.83 -27.09 27.63
C GLU A 477 47.35 -26.53 26.28
N THR A 478 47.91 -27.00 25.17
CA THR A 478 47.49 -26.56 23.81
C THR A 478 46.08 -27.00 23.48
N GLN A 479 45.66 -28.20 23.93
CA GLN A 479 44.28 -28.65 23.81
C GLN A 479 43.30 -27.78 24.63
N MET A 480 43.65 -27.45 25.88
CA MET A 480 42.87 -26.62 26.76
C MET A 480 42.73 -25.19 26.22
N ALA A 481 43.85 -24.59 25.77
CA ALA A 481 43.84 -23.27 25.15
C ALA A 481 42.93 -23.23 23.90
N LYS A 482 42.97 -24.27 23.06
CA LYS A 482 42.13 -24.35 21.89
C LYS A 482 40.65 -24.54 22.23
N ARG A 483 40.33 -25.35 23.24
CA ARG A 483 38.94 -25.47 23.75
C ARG A 483 38.39 -24.15 24.27
N ALA A 484 39.22 -23.39 25.04
CA ALA A 484 38.86 -22.07 25.52
C ALA A 484 38.58 -21.10 24.35
N GLN A 485 39.44 -21.11 23.32
CA GLN A 485 39.23 -20.32 22.10
C GLN A 485 37.93 -20.65 21.40
N LEU A 486 37.56 -21.94 21.30
CA LEU A 486 36.32 -22.40 20.72
C LEU A 486 35.09 -21.92 21.52
N GLY A 487 35.19 -22.03 22.86
CA GLY A 487 34.12 -21.54 23.76
C GLY A 487 33.86 -20.06 23.56
N ARG A 488 34.91 -19.22 23.58
CA ARG A 488 34.80 -17.78 23.33
C ARG A 488 34.16 -17.47 21.99
N ARG A 489 34.56 -18.17 20.93
CA ARG A 489 33.95 -18.01 19.59
C ARG A 489 32.47 -18.37 19.58
N GLN A 490 32.09 -19.51 20.17
CA GLN A 490 30.67 -19.90 20.26
C GLN A 490 29.83 -18.87 21.00
N THR A 491 30.37 -18.34 22.09
CA THR A 491 29.72 -17.27 22.86
C THR A 491 29.54 -16.02 21.99
N LEU A 492 30.57 -15.59 21.27
CA LEU A 492 30.50 -14.43 20.37
C LEU A 492 29.48 -14.62 19.26
N LEU A 493 29.44 -15.76 18.60
CA LEU A 493 28.45 -16.06 17.56
C LEU A 493 27.00 -16.10 18.11
N ALA A 494 26.84 -16.61 19.33
CA ALA A 494 25.55 -16.60 20.01
C ALA A 494 25.07 -15.18 20.34
N TRP A 495 25.98 -14.33 20.84
CA TRP A 495 25.70 -12.92 21.07
C TRP A 495 25.39 -12.17 19.79
N GLU A 496 26.19 -12.37 18.73
CA GLU A 496 25.94 -11.78 17.42
C GLU A 496 24.56 -12.14 16.87
N SER A 497 24.19 -13.43 16.91
CA SER A 497 22.88 -13.89 16.47
C SER A 497 21.73 -13.28 17.30
N ARG A 498 21.94 -13.02 18.60
CA ARG A 498 20.95 -12.36 19.46
C ARG A 498 20.83 -10.88 19.13
N LEU A 499 21.95 -10.16 18.97
CA LEU A 499 21.96 -8.74 18.61
C LEU A 499 21.29 -8.50 17.26
N VAL A 500 21.61 -9.34 16.27
CA VAL A 500 20.99 -9.27 14.95
C VAL A 500 19.48 -9.49 15.04
N ASP A 501 19.00 -10.45 15.85
CA ASP A 501 17.56 -10.69 16.03
C ASP A 501 16.85 -9.56 16.79
N VAL A 502 17.54 -8.81 17.64
CA VAL A 502 16.97 -7.62 18.29
C VAL A 502 16.76 -6.50 17.27
N VAL A 503 17.71 -6.31 16.35
CA VAL A 503 17.60 -5.26 15.32
C VAL A 503 16.65 -5.67 14.20
N VAL A 504 16.83 -6.90 13.67
CA VAL A 504 16.05 -7.48 12.58
C VAL A 504 15.60 -8.89 12.98
N PRO A 505 14.44 -9.03 13.67
CA PRO A 505 13.95 -10.34 14.11
C PRO A 505 13.87 -11.34 12.98
N GLY A 506 14.51 -12.50 13.16
CA GLY A 506 14.56 -13.58 12.18
C GLY A 506 15.82 -13.66 11.37
N LEU A 507 16.59 -12.59 11.19
CA LEU A 507 17.80 -12.63 10.38
C LEU A 507 18.91 -13.45 11.06
N GLY A 508 18.95 -13.47 12.40
CA GLY A 508 19.83 -14.36 13.16
C GLY A 508 19.55 -15.85 12.98
N LEU A 509 18.37 -16.25 12.48
CA LEU A 509 18.09 -17.63 12.09
C LEU A 509 18.87 -18.05 10.84
N ALA A 510 19.14 -17.14 9.92
CA ALA A 510 19.94 -17.42 8.73
C ALA A 510 21.36 -17.87 9.10
N THR A 511 21.95 -17.33 10.18
CA THR A 511 23.28 -17.73 10.68
C THR A 511 23.29 -19.16 11.24
N THR A 512 22.13 -19.67 11.66
CA THR A 512 21.95 -21.05 12.17
C THR A 512 21.46 -22.04 11.10
N GLY A 513 21.39 -21.62 9.83
CA GLY A 513 20.97 -22.44 8.70
C GLY A 513 19.45 -22.46 8.44
N ALA A 514 18.66 -21.72 9.22
CA ALA A 514 17.21 -21.59 9.02
C ALA A 514 16.89 -20.42 8.09
N VAL A 515 17.18 -20.55 6.82
CA VAL A 515 17.08 -19.44 5.84
C VAL A 515 15.63 -19.06 5.55
N TRP A 516 14.75 -20.02 5.32
CA TRP A 516 13.34 -19.73 4.97
C TRP A 516 12.58 -18.94 6.03
N PRO A 517 12.60 -19.32 7.32
CA PRO A 517 11.98 -18.48 8.35
C PRO A 517 12.61 -17.08 8.43
N ALA A 518 13.91 -16.95 8.16
CA ALA A 518 14.58 -15.65 8.16
C ALA A 518 14.06 -14.74 7.02
N VAL A 519 13.89 -15.30 5.81
CA VAL A 519 13.40 -14.55 4.64
C VAL A 519 11.97 -14.02 4.82
N VAL A 520 11.15 -14.70 5.62
CA VAL A 520 9.77 -14.27 5.89
C VAL A 520 9.69 -13.34 7.11
N LEU A 521 10.29 -13.72 8.23
CA LEU A 521 10.13 -13.00 9.50
C LEU A 521 10.90 -11.67 9.52
N ALA A 522 12.06 -11.59 8.88
CA ALA A 522 12.86 -10.37 8.90
C ALA A 522 12.18 -9.21 8.14
N PRO A 523 11.68 -9.37 6.89
CA PRO A 523 10.93 -8.31 6.23
C PRO A 523 9.66 -7.92 6.97
N LEU A 524 8.90 -8.88 7.50
CA LEU A 524 7.67 -8.60 8.25
C LEU A 524 7.94 -7.77 9.51
N ALA A 525 8.98 -8.10 10.26
CA ALA A 525 9.34 -7.38 11.46
C ALA A 525 9.78 -5.95 11.15
N VAL A 526 10.64 -5.77 10.14
CA VAL A 526 11.11 -4.45 9.73
C VAL A 526 9.99 -3.63 9.10
N LEU A 527 9.09 -4.27 8.32
CA LEU A 527 7.89 -3.62 7.79
C LEU A 527 7.01 -3.10 8.92
N GLY A 528 6.78 -3.90 9.96
CA GLY A 528 6.04 -3.47 11.15
C GLY A 528 6.67 -2.25 11.82
N ALA A 529 7.99 -2.26 12.01
CA ALA A 529 8.73 -1.13 12.56
C ALA A 529 8.70 0.09 11.63
N ALA A 530 8.83 -0.10 10.32
CA ALA A 530 8.77 0.96 9.31
C ALA A 530 7.38 1.61 9.26
N ILE A 531 6.31 0.81 9.25
CA ILE A 531 4.92 1.32 9.33
C ILE A 531 4.76 2.15 10.61
N GLY A 532 5.24 1.65 11.75
CA GLY A 532 5.18 2.37 13.02
C GLY A 532 5.94 3.70 13.01
N ALA A 533 7.13 3.75 12.40
CA ALA A 533 7.98 4.93 12.34
C ALA A 533 7.55 5.95 11.28
N ILE A 534 7.09 5.47 10.11
CA ILE A 534 6.79 6.30 8.92
C ILE A 534 5.31 6.64 8.85
N TRP A 535 4.44 5.96 9.59
CA TRP A 535 2.99 6.18 9.60
C TRP A 535 2.62 7.66 9.78
N ILE A 536 3.36 8.38 10.62
CA ILE A 536 3.05 9.75 10.99
C ILE A 536 3.34 10.75 9.88
N PRO A 537 4.52 10.75 9.22
CA PRO A 537 4.85 11.77 8.22
C PRO A 537 4.40 11.47 6.79
N LEU A 538 4.21 10.19 6.41
CA LEU A 538 4.04 9.80 5.00
C LEU A 538 2.70 9.14 4.69
N LEU A 539 2.09 8.41 5.63
CA LEU A 539 0.90 7.58 5.37
C LEU A 539 -0.42 8.29 5.66
N VAL A 540 -0.37 9.39 6.39
CA VAL A 540 -1.58 10.05 6.88
C VAL A 540 -1.61 11.48 6.38
N ALA A 541 -2.67 11.83 5.64
CA ALA A 541 -2.95 13.22 5.32
C ALA A 541 -2.90 14.04 6.62
N PRO A 542 -2.40 15.30 6.60
CA PRO A 542 -2.27 16.15 7.79
C PRO A 542 -3.55 16.23 8.64
N ALA A 543 -4.72 16.04 8.02
CA ALA A 543 -6.02 15.98 8.67
C ALA A 543 -6.19 14.78 9.62
N LEU A 544 -5.48 13.68 9.37
CA LEU A 544 -5.54 12.45 10.19
C LEU A 544 -4.53 12.41 11.34
N ALA A 545 -3.86 13.52 11.64
CA ALA A 545 -2.91 13.58 12.76
C ALA A 545 -3.59 13.10 14.07
N LEU A 546 -3.44 11.81 14.33
CA LEU A 546 -3.95 11.19 15.55
C LEU A 546 -3.07 11.60 16.72
N SER A 547 -3.68 12.13 17.76
CA SER A 547 -2.96 12.31 19.01
C SER A 547 -3.51 11.32 20.05
N PRO A 548 -2.61 10.64 20.78
CA PRO A 548 -1.16 10.78 20.76
C PRO A 548 -0.50 10.16 19.52
N VAL A 549 0.54 10.81 19.06
CA VAL A 549 1.31 10.51 17.83
C VAL A 549 1.86 9.07 17.80
N TRP A 550 2.09 8.45 18.95
CA TRP A 550 2.63 7.08 19.07
C TRP A 550 1.57 5.98 18.88
N LEU A 551 0.27 6.29 18.94
CA LEU A 551 -0.79 5.29 18.83
C LEU A 551 -0.75 4.49 17.52
N PRO A 552 -0.53 5.10 16.35
CA PRO A 552 -0.36 4.37 15.09
C PRO A 552 0.87 3.46 15.02
N ALA A 553 1.86 3.71 15.87
CA ALA A 553 3.07 2.87 15.94
C ALA A 553 2.82 1.52 16.66
N LEU A 554 1.80 1.43 17.51
CA LEU A 554 1.53 0.23 18.31
C LEU A 554 1.32 -1.05 17.49
N PRO A 555 0.53 -1.07 16.40
CA PRO A 555 0.38 -2.27 15.57
C PRO A 555 1.71 -2.73 14.96
N GLY A 556 2.53 -1.80 14.50
CA GLY A 556 3.86 -2.08 13.96
C GLY A 556 4.81 -2.65 15.00
N LEU A 557 4.85 -2.06 16.18
CA LEU A 557 5.65 -2.57 17.31
C LEU A 557 5.14 -3.94 17.79
N ALA A 558 3.83 -4.16 17.81
CA ALA A 558 3.25 -5.45 18.16
C ALA A 558 3.64 -6.54 17.15
N LEU A 559 3.62 -6.24 15.86
CA LEU A 559 4.08 -7.15 14.81
C LEU A 559 5.58 -7.46 14.96
N TRP A 560 6.41 -6.45 15.19
CA TRP A 560 7.84 -6.65 15.45
C TRP A 560 8.08 -7.54 16.68
N ALA A 561 7.39 -7.29 17.78
CA ALA A 561 7.49 -8.09 18.99
C ALA A 561 7.00 -9.54 18.78
N ALA A 562 5.91 -9.74 18.05
CA ALA A 562 5.42 -11.07 17.69
C ALA A 562 6.44 -11.86 16.85
N CYS A 563 7.07 -11.22 15.87
CA CYS A 563 8.14 -11.81 15.09
C CYS A 563 9.33 -12.19 15.98
N LEU A 564 9.73 -11.32 16.92
CA LEU A 564 10.82 -11.60 17.86
C LEU A 564 10.52 -12.81 18.74
N VAL A 565 9.30 -12.90 19.30
CA VAL A 565 8.86 -14.06 20.10
C VAL A 565 8.88 -15.34 19.27
N THR A 566 8.37 -15.30 18.03
CA THR A 566 8.37 -16.46 17.12
C THR A 566 9.79 -16.94 16.83
N VAL A 567 10.74 -16.03 16.62
CA VAL A 567 12.16 -16.35 16.43
C VAL A 567 12.74 -17.05 17.65
N GLN A 568 12.42 -16.58 18.87
CA GLN A 568 12.91 -17.20 20.09
C GLN A 568 12.35 -18.63 20.29
N VAL A 569 11.07 -18.83 19.97
CA VAL A 569 10.45 -20.17 20.01
C VAL A 569 11.12 -21.10 19.01
N LEU A 570 11.31 -20.68 17.76
CA LEU A 570 11.98 -21.47 16.72
C LEU A 570 13.43 -21.82 17.10
N LYS A 571 14.16 -20.92 17.77
CA LYS A 571 15.52 -21.20 18.24
C LYS A 571 15.55 -22.19 19.41
N ARG A 572 14.54 -22.17 20.30
CA ARG A 572 14.43 -23.15 21.39
C ARG A 572 14.11 -24.56 20.89
N GLY A 573 13.22 -24.70 19.91
CA GLY A 573 12.87 -25.99 19.31
C GLY A 573 13.97 -26.68 18.50
N ARG A 574 15.06 -25.96 18.18
CA ARG A 574 16.23 -26.47 17.43
C ARG A 574 17.46 -26.77 18.30
N ARG A 575 17.43 -26.46 19.59
CA ARG A 575 18.43 -26.84 20.58
C ARG A 575 18.10 -28.19 21.19
#